data_468e46ff127652bd22b51ad0ee8d9d91
#
_entry.id   468e46ff127652bd22b51ad0ee8d9d91
#
_cell.length_a   1.000
_cell.length_b   1.000
_cell.length_c   1.000
_cell.angle_alpha   90.00
_cell.angle_beta   90.00
_cell.angle_gamma   90.00
#
_symmetry.space_group_name_H-M   'P 1'
#
loop_
_entity.id
_entity.type
_entity.pdbx_description
1 polymer ?
#
loop_
_entity_poly.entity_id
_entity_poly.type
_entity_poly.pdbx_seq_one_letter_code
_entity_poly.pdbx_strand_id
1 'polypeptide(L)'
;FNDKFQAIARIYRFMQKHPVDLYLVYAESEGEIFKSFMQKWAQHREMVSKMTDIVRENGLFGLQAEEKMMRWMFASREEKSGKLWKAINNDNVLECQKMESNSVDLVVTSIPFSNHYEYTPTYNDFGHNESNDKFFEQMDYLTPELMRILKPGRLACIHVKDRVLFGNATGDGMPTIDPFSEMTVFHYMKHGFRYMGRITVDTDVVRENNQTYRLGYTEMCKDGSKMGIGCPEYVLLFRKLPSDTSRAYADLPVTKNKNEYSLARWQIDAHASWKSSGNTLLSYEDMKVAGIDKIRHLFRNYEREHIYNYEEHVAFAEELEVYGKLPKTFMAVDPVSKKPWIWDDVTRMRTLNTKQSQKKRQNHICPLQLDIVERLIERYSNKGELVFDPFGGIGTVPYCAIKLGRRGLSTELNYDYWKDGLSYLREAENEVSAPTLFDLMAI
;
A
#
# COMPACT_ATOMS: atom_id res chain seq x y z
N PHE A 1 24.56 -9.79 20.83
CA PHE A 1 24.92 -10.37 19.53
C PHE A 1 23.97 -9.83 18.46
N ASN A 2 22.65 -9.94 18.67
CA ASN A 2 21.64 -9.52 17.69
C ASN A 2 21.77 -8.05 17.30
N ASP A 3 21.94 -7.13 18.23
CA ASP A 3 22.07 -5.70 17.94
C ASP A 3 23.31 -5.36 17.11
N LYS A 4 24.44 -6.03 17.41
CA LYS A 4 25.69 -5.86 16.65
C LYS A 4 25.60 -6.53 15.27
N PHE A 5 24.88 -7.64 15.17
CA PHE A 5 24.62 -8.32 13.92
C PHE A 5 23.71 -7.47 13.00
N GLN A 6 22.66 -6.88 13.58
CA GLN A 6 21.81 -5.93 12.86
C GLN A 6 22.57 -4.70 12.37
N ALA A 7 23.50 -4.17 13.18
CA ALA A 7 24.34 -3.05 12.77
C ALA A 7 25.25 -3.40 11.57
N ILE A 8 25.75 -4.64 11.51
CA ILE A 8 26.54 -5.14 10.36
C ILE A 8 25.63 -5.34 9.14
N ALA A 9 24.44 -5.88 9.34
CA ALA A 9 23.44 -6.06 8.28
C ALA A 9 23.04 -4.74 7.62
N ARG A 10 23.05 -3.61 8.37
CA ARG A 10 22.79 -2.26 7.82
C ARG A 10 23.72 -1.83 6.70
N ILE A 11 24.90 -2.40 6.63
CA ILE A 11 25.92 -2.04 5.63
C ILE A 11 25.84 -2.97 4.43
N TYR A 12 25.18 -4.13 4.58
CA TYR A 12 25.05 -5.13 3.52
C TYR A 12 23.72 -4.96 2.79
N ARG A 13 23.79 -4.40 1.57
CA ARG A 13 22.63 -4.15 0.72
C ARG A 13 22.41 -5.27 -0.28
N PHE A 14 21.19 -5.38 -0.78
CA PHE A 14 20.82 -6.35 -1.81
C PHE A 14 21.76 -6.27 -3.02
N MET A 15 22.33 -7.42 -3.43
CA MET A 15 23.26 -7.54 -4.56
C MET A 15 24.45 -6.59 -4.55
N GLN A 16 24.98 -6.25 -3.38
CA GLN A 16 26.14 -5.37 -3.23
C GLN A 16 27.37 -5.96 -3.90
N LYS A 17 28.00 -5.20 -4.81
CA LYS A 17 29.17 -5.61 -5.59
C LYS A 17 30.51 -5.22 -4.99
N HIS A 18 30.54 -4.26 -4.08
CA HIS A 18 31.77 -3.77 -3.47
C HIS A 18 32.00 -4.35 -2.09
N PRO A 19 33.26 -4.71 -1.76
CA PRO A 19 33.59 -5.16 -0.42
C PRO A 19 33.38 -4.03 0.59
N VAL A 20 32.96 -4.40 1.80
CA VAL A 20 32.78 -3.49 2.93
C VAL A 20 33.78 -3.83 4.02
N ASP A 21 34.56 -2.87 4.44
CA ASP A 21 35.47 -3.00 5.58
C ASP A 21 34.73 -2.57 6.85
N LEU A 22 34.68 -3.48 7.82
CA LEU A 22 34.02 -3.24 9.09
C LEU A 22 35.05 -3.09 10.21
N TYR A 23 35.05 -1.94 10.88
CA TYR A 23 35.90 -1.65 12.02
C TYR A 23 35.07 -1.74 13.31
N LEU A 24 35.40 -2.74 14.18
CA LEU A 24 34.78 -2.89 15.48
C LEU A 24 35.68 -2.24 16.53
N VAL A 25 35.23 -1.12 17.09
CA VAL A 25 35.94 -0.42 18.18
C VAL A 25 35.34 -0.84 19.52
N TYR A 26 36.17 -1.27 20.45
CA TYR A 26 35.75 -1.69 21.78
C TYR A 26 36.78 -1.27 22.82
N ALA A 27 36.35 -1.08 24.06
CA ALA A 27 37.22 -0.77 25.15
C ALA A 27 37.98 -2.05 25.65
N GLU A 28 39.13 -1.88 26.22
CA GLU A 28 39.95 -2.99 26.72
C GLU A 28 39.21 -3.85 27.78
N SER A 29 38.34 -3.21 28.56
CA SER A 29 37.44 -3.87 29.53
C SER A 29 36.32 -4.73 28.87
N GLU A 30 36.06 -4.56 27.59
CA GLU A 30 35.05 -5.31 26.84
C GLU A 30 35.63 -6.50 26.05
N GLY A 31 36.90 -6.80 26.23
CA GLY A 31 37.63 -7.84 25.48
C GLY A 31 36.95 -9.22 25.51
N GLU A 32 36.38 -9.62 26.65
CA GLU A 32 35.65 -10.90 26.77
C GLU A 32 34.33 -10.91 25.98
N ILE A 33 33.62 -9.77 25.96
CA ILE A 33 32.38 -9.58 25.14
C ILE A 33 32.76 -9.66 23.68
N PHE A 34 33.85 -9.02 23.28
CA PHE A 34 34.34 -9.06 21.90
C PHE A 34 34.76 -10.47 21.49
N LYS A 35 35.49 -11.23 22.32
CA LYS A 35 35.83 -12.63 22.04
C LYS A 35 34.57 -13.49 21.86
N SER A 36 33.59 -13.36 22.75
CA SER A 36 32.33 -14.09 22.68
C SER A 36 31.55 -13.71 21.37
N PHE A 37 31.57 -12.44 20.99
CA PHE A 37 30.98 -11.97 19.73
C PHE A 37 31.68 -12.61 18.51
N MET A 38 33.02 -12.58 18.48
CA MET A 38 33.79 -13.15 17.36
C MET A 38 33.62 -14.65 17.25
N GLN A 39 33.52 -15.37 18.37
CA GLN A 39 33.24 -16.79 18.38
C GLN A 39 31.87 -17.13 17.82
N LYS A 40 30.81 -16.40 18.21
CA LYS A 40 29.46 -16.54 17.66
C LYS A 40 29.39 -16.17 16.18
N TRP A 41 30.14 -15.16 15.78
CA TRP A 41 30.28 -14.75 14.39
C TRP A 41 30.93 -15.83 13.52
N ALA A 42 32.02 -16.42 13.99
CA ALA A 42 32.70 -17.52 13.31
C ALA A 42 31.79 -18.76 13.17
N GLN A 43 31.10 -19.15 14.25
CA GLN A 43 30.11 -20.24 14.23
C GLN A 43 28.99 -19.98 13.25
N HIS A 44 28.50 -18.76 13.20
CA HIS A 44 27.44 -18.36 12.26
C HIS A 44 27.92 -18.45 10.81
N ARG A 45 29.11 -17.92 10.50
CA ARG A 45 29.70 -18.04 9.15
C ARG A 45 29.95 -19.47 8.73
N GLU A 46 30.46 -20.31 9.64
CA GLU A 46 30.68 -21.73 9.38
C GLU A 46 29.36 -22.47 9.11
N MET A 47 28.32 -22.18 9.88
CA MET A 47 26.99 -22.75 9.67
C MET A 47 26.41 -22.35 8.30
N VAL A 48 26.53 -21.08 7.93
CA VAL A 48 26.09 -20.58 6.62
C VAL A 48 26.85 -21.24 5.48
N SER A 49 28.18 -21.33 5.60
CA SER A 49 29.02 -22.01 4.60
C SER A 49 28.61 -23.48 4.42
N LYS A 50 28.49 -24.22 5.52
CA LYS A 50 28.05 -25.62 5.48
C LYS A 50 26.65 -25.81 4.90
N MET A 51 25.70 -24.92 5.23
CA MET A 51 24.37 -24.95 4.64
C MET A 51 24.43 -24.66 3.14
N THR A 52 25.25 -23.70 2.71
CA THR A 52 25.43 -23.38 1.28
C THR A 52 26.03 -24.56 0.53
N ASP A 53 27.02 -25.25 1.12
CA ASP A 53 27.63 -26.42 0.52
C ASP A 53 26.65 -27.59 0.44
N ILE A 54 25.85 -27.84 1.49
CA ILE A 54 24.78 -28.85 1.48
C ILE A 54 23.73 -28.56 0.41
N VAL A 55 23.36 -27.30 0.24
CA VAL A 55 22.40 -26.85 -0.79
C VAL A 55 22.99 -27.08 -2.19
N ARG A 56 24.27 -26.79 -2.41
CA ARG A 56 24.97 -27.04 -3.68
C ARG A 56 25.09 -28.54 -3.98
N GLU A 57 25.45 -29.34 -2.99
CA GLU A 57 25.66 -30.78 -3.14
C GLU A 57 24.35 -31.56 -3.40
N ASN A 58 23.22 -31.09 -2.82
CA ASN A 58 21.94 -31.77 -2.91
C ASN A 58 21.01 -31.23 -4.01
N GLY A 59 21.49 -30.38 -4.91
CA GLY A 59 20.75 -29.98 -6.09
C GLY A 59 19.64 -28.95 -5.89
N LEU A 60 19.63 -28.25 -4.75
CA LEU A 60 18.83 -27.03 -4.57
C LEU A 60 19.55 -25.89 -5.29
N PHE A 61 19.42 -25.84 -6.61
CA PHE A 61 20.24 -25.02 -7.47
C PHE A 61 19.77 -23.59 -7.63
N GLY A 62 20.72 -22.67 -7.62
CA GLY A 62 20.72 -21.37 -8.21
C GLY A 62 20.67 -20.22 -7.22
N LEU A 63 20.75 -19.02 -7.75
CA LEU A 63 20.60 -17.74 -7.06
C LEU A 63 19.42 -17.70 -6.09
N GLN A 64 18.34 -18.44 -6.38
CA GLN A 64 17.17 -18.55 -5.53
C GLN A 64 17.42 -19.20 -4.15
N ALA A 65 18.31 -20.18 -4.07
CA ALA A 65 18.60 -20.85 -2.80
C ALA A 65 19.46 -19.96 -1.89
N GLU A 66 20.45 -19.28 -2.48
CA GLU A 66 21.30 -18.32 -1.75
C GLU A 66 20.48 -17.13 -1.26
N GLU A 67 19.64 -16.57 -2.11
CA GLU A 67 18.73 -15.49 -1.77
C GLU A 67 17.77 -15.88 -0.64
N LYS A 68 17.18 -17.05 -0.72
CA LYS A 68 16.28 -17.59 0.30
C LYS A 68 16.99 -17.76 1.65
N MET A 69 18.23 -18.23 1.63
CA MET A 69 19.05 -18.33 2.85
C MET A 69 19.35 -16.95 3.43
N MET A 70 19.76 -16.00 2.61
CA MET A 70 20.03 -14.62 3.06
C MET A 70 18.80 -14.02 3.71
N ARG A 71 17.61 -14.15 3.09
CA ARG A 71 16.35 -13.67 3.67
C ARG A 71 16.02 -14.33 5.01
N TRP A 72 16.24 -15.63 5.13
CA TRP A 72 16.03 -16.37 6.38
C TRP A 72 16.92 -15.91 7.52
N MET A 73 18.16 -15.53 7.22
CA MET A 73 19.11 -15.10 8.24
C MET A 73 18.71 -13.79 8.93
N PHE A 74 17.99 -12.93 8.24
CA PHE A 74 17.57 -11.62 8.74
C PHE A 74 16.11 -11.56 9.17
N ALA A 75 15.35 -12.64 9.02
CA ALA A 75 13.96 -12.72 9.38
C ALA A 75 13.78 -13.31 10.79
N SER A 76 12.98 -12.65 11.62
CA SER A 76 12.43 -13.22 12.86
C SER A 76 10.92 -13.31 12.68
N ARG A 77 10.36 -14.53 12.78
CA ARG A 77 8.93 -14.73 12.52
C ARG A 77 8.11 -14.66 13.80
N GLU A 78 7.17 -13.72 13.84
CA GLU A 78 6.10 -13.70 14.84
C GLU A 78 4.74 -13.58 14.14
N GLU A 79 3.71 -14.24 14.67
CA GLU A 79 2.38 -14.26 14.09
C GLU A 79 1.33 -14.01 15.18
N LYS A 80 0.35 -13.17 14.86
CA LYS A 80 -0.86 -12.98 15.66
C LYS A 80 -2.08 -13.03 14.75
N SER A 81 -3.17 -13.55 15.28
CA SER A 81 -4.43 -13.67 14.54
C SER A 81 -5.62 -13.42 15.43
N GLY A 82 -6.71 -12.94 14.82
CA GLY A 82 -8.08 -12.97 15.33
C GLY A 82 -8.93 -13.93 14.50
N LYS A 83 -10.24 -13.76 14.56
CA LYS A 83 -11.18 -14.54 13.73
C LYS A 83 -11.19 -14.06 12.27
N LEU A 84 -11.03 -12.74 12.06
CA LEU A 84 -11.13 -12.09 10.76
C LEU A 84 -9.78 -11.61 10.21
N TRP A 85 -8.69 -11.78 10.94
CA TRP A 85 -7.40 -11.28 10.52
C TRP A 85 -6.25 -12.15 10.96
N LYS A 86 -5.14 -12.01 10.22
CA LYS A 86 -3.84 -12.57 10.53
C LYS A 86 -2.78 -11.55 10.16
N ALA A 87 -1.87 -11.25 11.08
CA ALA A 87 -0.75 -10.35 10.86
C ALA A 87 0.56 -11.06 11.22
N ILE A 88 1.51 -11.04 10.31
CA ILE A 88 2.77 -11.77 10.42
C ILE A 88 3.91 -10.77 10.37
N ASN A 89 4.76 -10.76 11.40
CA ASN A 89 6.04 -10.08 11.34
C ASN A 89 7.05 -11.04 10.73
N ASN A 90 7.42 -10.83 9.49
CA ASN A 90 8.42 -11.61 8.76
C ASN A 90 8.70 -10.98 7.39
N ASP A 91 9.66 -11.56 6.67
CA ASP A 91 9.88 -11.31 5.25
C ASP A 91 8.68 -11.80 4.40
N ASN A 92 8.18 -10.93 3.55
CA ASN A 92 6.99 -11.21 2.74
C ASN A 92 7.23 -12.27 1.65
N VAL A 93 8.42 -12.36 1.08
CA VAL A 93 8.76 -13.41 0.10
C VAL A 93 8.67 -14.77 0.76
N LEU A 94 9.29 -14.91 1.95
CA LEU A 94 9.28 -16.17 2.71
C LEU A 94 7.87 -16.57 3.15
N GLU A 95 7.02 -15.61 3.50
CA GLU A 95 5.64 -15.92 3.86
C GLU A 95 4.78 -16.24 2.64
N CYS A 96 4.92 -15.51 1.54
CA CYS A 96 4.22 -15.83 0.30
C CYS A 96 4.56 -17.24 -0.21
N GLN A 97 5.82 -17.68 -0.11
CA GLN A 97 6.24 -19.03 -0.51
C GLN A 97 5.54 -20.15 0.29
N LYS A 98 5.12 -19.88 1.53
CA LYS A 98 4.37 -20.83 2.37
C LYS A 98 2.87 -20.86 2.06
N MET A 99 2.36 -19.84 1.39
CA MET A 99 0.94 -19.74 1.06
C MET A 99 0.58 -20.69 -0.09
N GLU A 100 -0.61 -21.24 -0.03
CA GLU A 100 -1.14 -22.08 -1.11
C GLU A 100 -1.39 -21.26 -2.38
N SER A 101 -1.19 -21.89 -3.54
CA SER A 101 -1.53 -21.28 -4.82
C SER A 101 -3.03 -20.99 -4.90
N ASN A 102 -3.41 -19.85 -5.50
CA ASN A 102 -4.82 -19.47 -5.69
C ASN A 102 -5.61 -19.36 -4.36
N SER A 103 -4.95 -18.92 -3.28
CA SER A 103 -5.57 -18.79 -1.95
C SER A 103 -6.07 -17.38 -1.64
N VAL A 104 -5.57 -16.35 -2.33
CA VAL A 104 -5.86 -14.95 -2.07
C VAL A 104 -6.90 -14.42 -3.07
N ASP A 105 -7.91 -13.72 -2.56
CA ASP A 105 -8.98 -13.16 -3.39
C ASP A 105 -8.63 -11.77 -3.96
N LEU A 106 -7.92 -10.96 -3.19
CA LEU A 106 -7.52 -9.62 -3.59
C LEU A 106 -6.18 -9.26 -2.94
N VAL A 107 -5.26 -8.71 -3.72
CA VAL A 107 -4.07 -8.05 -3.20
C VAL A 107 -4.28 -6.53 -3.26
N VAL A 108 -4.11 -5.86 -2.14
CA VAL A 108 -4.06 -4.39 -2.05
C VAL A 108 -2.82 -4.03 -1.28
N THR A 109 -1.96 -3.21 -1.85
CA THR A 109 -0.71 -2.83 -1.19
C THR A 109 -0.16 -1.51 -1.71
N SER A 110 0.58 -0.82 -0.87
CA SER A 110 1.50 0.25 -1.26
C SER A 110 2.91 -0.31 -1.19
N ILE A 111 3.53 -0.52 -2.33
CA ILE A 111 4.93 -0.99 -2.36
C ILE A 111 5.87 0.13 -1.90
N PRO A 112 7.03 -0.18 -1.31
CA PRO A 112 8.07 0.80 -1.08
C PRO A 112 8.45 1.52 -2.39
N PHE A 113 8.65 2.83 -2.31
CA PHE A 113 8.99 3.63 -3.50
C PHE A 113 10.51 3.60 -3.72
N SER A 114 11.03 2.41 -4.02
CA SER A 114 12.46 2.15 -4.15
C SER A 114 13.23 2.60 -2.90
N ASN A 115 14.35 3.28 -3.05
CA ASN A 115 15.20 3.77 -1.97
C ASN A 115 14.75 5.12 -1.36
N HIS A 116 13.48 5.49 -1.52
CA HIS A 116 12.98 6.76 -0.98
C HIS A 116 12.86 6.74 0.55
N TYR A 117 12.42 5.61 1.10
CA TYR A 117 12.32 5.37 2.54
C TYR A 117 12.89 4.00 2.90
N GLU A 118 13.80 3.97 3.86
CA GLU A 118 14.28 2.76 4.50
C GLU A 118 13.41 2.49 5.73
N TYR A 119 12.74 1.35 5.77
CA TYR A 119 11.83 0.98 6.87
C TYR A 119 12.55 0.17 7.94
N THR A 120 13.52 -0.65 7.53
CA THR A 120 14.41 -1.40 8.40
C THR A 120 15.80 -1.47 7.78
N PRO A 121 16.86 -1.38 8.56
CA PRO A 121 18.22 -1.49 8.03
C PRO A 121 18.62 -2.96 7.82
N THR A 122 17.85 -3.71 7.06
CA THR A 122 18.09 -5.14 6.84
C THR A 122 18.08 -5.47 5.36
N TYR A 123 18.77 -6.56 4.99
CA TYR A 123 18.80 -7.09 3.63
C TYR A 123 17.40 -7.33 3.05
N ASN A 124 16.42 -7.65 3.89
CA ASN A 124 15.06 -7.99 3.49
C ASN A 124 14.19 -6.75 3.20
N ASP A 125 14.65 -5.57 3.57
CA ASP A 125 13.90 -4.34 3.33
C ASP A 125 13.98 -3.94 1.86
N PHE A 126 12.85 -3.88 1.21
CA PHE A 126 12.72 -3.42 -0.18
C PHE A 126 13.04 -1.92 -0.33
N GLY A 127 12.97 -1.15 0.75
CA GLY A 127 13.43 0.25 0.79
C GLY A 127 14.95 0.41 0.92
N HIS A 128 15.66 -0.66 1.28
CA HIS A 128 17.11 -0.64 1.49
C HIS A 128 17.89 -1.00 0.22
N ASN A 129 17.64 -0.28 -0.87
CA ASN A 129 18.23 -0.49 -2.19
C ASN A 129 19.07 0.70 -2.66
N GLU A 130 19.93 0.47 -3.64
CA GLU A 130 20.77 1.51 -4.24
C GLU A 130 20.08 2.23 -5.42
N SER A 131 19.16 1.54 -6.10
CA SER A 131 18.50 2.03 -7.30
C SER A 131 17.17 1.33 -7.57
N ASN A 132 16.38 1.88 -8.50
CA ASN A 132 15.15 1.23 -8.96
C ASN A 132 15.43 -0.15 -9.57
N ASP A 133 16.50 -0.32 -10.33
CA ASP A 133 16.84 -1.61 -10.92
C ASP A 133 17.04 -2.67 -9.83
N LYS A 134 17.75 -2.33 -8.75
CA LYS A 134 17.96 -3.22 -7.61
C LYS A 134 16.66 -3.49 -6.84
N PHE A 135 15.80 -2.50 -6.72
CA PHE A 135 14.46 -2.68 -6.16
C PHE A 135 13.65 -3.70 -6.98
N PHE A 136 13.62 -3.56 -8.31
CA PHE A 136 12.86 -4.48 -9.15
C PHE A 136 13.52 -5.87 -9.28
N GLU A 137 14.85 -5.99 -9.21
CA GLU A 137 15.55 -7.27 -9.04
C GLU A 137 15.10 -7.98 -7.74
N GLN A 138 14.92 -7.24 -6.66
CA GLN A 138 14.38 -7.78 -5.40
C GLN A 138 12.90 -8.13 -5.52
N MET A 139 12.10 -7.32 -6.22
CA MET A 139 10.70 -7.62 -6.52
C MET A 139 10.51 -8.84 -7.43
N ASP A 140 11.53 -9.24 -8.21
CA ASP A 140 11.51 -10.48 -9.00
C ASP A 140 11.32 -11.74 -8.11
N TYR A 141 11.58 -11.67 -6.81
CA TYR A 141 11.29 -12.75 -5.85
C TYR A 141 9.87 -12.70 -5.29
N LEU A 142 9.27 -11.53 -5.15
CA LEU A 142 7.92 -11.37 -4.58
C LEU A 142 6.83 -11.45 -5.64
N THR A 143 7.00 -10.77 -6.78
CA THR A 143 5.95 -10.61 -7.79
C THR A 143 5.46 -11.94 -8.38
N PRO A 144 6.32 -12.94 -8.68
CA PRO A 144 5.86 -14.27 -9.10
C PRO A 144 5.04 -15.00 -8.02
N GLU A 145 5.40 -14.81 -6.75
CA GLU A 145 4.64 -15.38 -5.64
C GLU A 145 3.26 -14.73 -5.50
N LEU A 146 3.16 -13.41 -5.66
CA LEU A 146 1.86 -12.72 -5.71
C LEU A 146 1.00 -13.25 -6.85
N MET A 147 1.59 -13.48 -8.03
CA MET A 147 0.91 -14.09 -9.16
C MET A 147 0.44 -15.52 -8.83
N ARG A 148 1.27 -16.32 -8.15
CA ARG A 148 0.95 -17.70 -7.79
C ARG A 148 -0.21 -17.78 -6.78
N ILE A 149 -0.16 -16.99 -5.71
CA ILE A 149 -1.13 -17.04 -4.62
C ILE A 149 -2.46 -16.40 -4.96
N LEU A 150 -2.48 -15.41 -5.86
CA LEU A 150 -3.72 -14.75 -6.30
C LEU A 150 -4.60 -15.72 -7.08
N LYS A 151 -5.89 -15.74 -6.82
CA LYS A 151 -6.86 -16.59 -7.54
C LYS A 151 -6.99 -16.17 -9.01
N PRO A 152 -7.27 -17.13 -9.93
CA PRO A 152 -7.42 -16.81 -11.35
C PRO A 152 -8.56 -15.82 -11.61
N GLY A 153 -8.27 -14.81 -12.43
CA GLY A 153 -9.19 -13.73 -12.78
C GLY A 153 -9.28 -12.61 -11.74
N ARG A 154 -8.56 -12.71 -10.63
CA ARG A 154 -8.60 -11.72 -9.54
C ARG A 154 -7.51 -10.64 -9.71
N LEU A 155 -7.59 -9.59 -8.90
CA LEU A 155 -6.80 -8.37 -9.05
C LEU A 155 -5.74 -8.22 -7.96
N ALA A 156 -4.62 -7.62 -8.35
CA ALA A 156 -3.67 -6.96 -7.47
C ALA A 156 -3.72 -5.45 -7.74
N CYS A 157 -4.01 -4.68 -6.71
CA CYS A 157 -4.09 -3.23 -6.72
C CYS A 157 -2.84 -2.69 -6.03
N ILE A 158 -1.95 -2.09 -6.82
CA ILE A 158 -0.63 -1.66 -6.37
C ILE A 158 -0.58 -0.14 -6.33
N HIS A 159 -0.51 0.42 -5.12
CA HIS A 159 -0.35 1.86 -4.93
C HIS A 159 1.12 2.24 -5.08
N VAL A 160 1.36 3.26 -5.88
CA VAL A 160 2.69 3.81 -6.18
C VAL A 160 2.63 5.32 -6.37
N LYS A 161 3.80 5.95 -6.30
CA LYS A 161 3.99 7.36 -6.59
C LYS A 161 5.28 7.56 -7.37
N ASP A 162 5.23 8.42 -8.38
CA ASP A 162 6.43 8.93 -9.01
C ASP A 162 7.11 9.95 -8.10
N ARG A 163 8.39 10.13 -8.25
CA ARG A 163 9.15 11.04 -7.41
C ARG A 163 9.99 12.02 -8.23
N VAL A 164 10.25 13.16 -7.63
CA VAL A 164 11.18 14.14 -8.17
C VAL A 164 12.60 13.71 -7.82
N LEU A 165 13.46 13.56 -8.82
CA LEU A 165 14.90 13.47 -8.66
C LEU A 165 15.48 14.87 -8.80
N PHE A 166 16.15 15.34 -7.75
CA PHE A 166 16.85 16.64 -7.79
C PHE A 166 18.17 16.54 -8.53
N GLY A 167 18.69 17.66 -8.99
CA GLY A 167 19.88 17.72 -9.83
C GLY A 167 21.14 17.07 -9.25
N ASN A 168 21.26 16.98 -7.93
CA ASN A 168 22.33 16.23 -7.27
C ASN A 168 22.16 14.70 -7.40
N ALA A 169 20.93 14.22 -7.55
CA ALA A 169 20.63 12.79 -7.73
C ALA A 169 20.71 12.38 -9.21
N THR A 170 20.43 13.29 -10.15
CA THR A 170 20.51 13.01 -11.59
C THR A 170 21.95 13.03 -12.11
N GLY A 171 22.85 13.74 -11.43
CA GLY A 171 24.24 13.91 -11.85
C GLY A 171 24.46 14.99 -12.94
N ASP A 172 23.40 15.48 -13.57
CA ASP A 172 23.46 16.51 -14.62
C ASP A 172 23.01 17.91 -14.13
N GLY A 173 22.67 18.01 -12.86
CA GLY A 173 22.20 19.24 -12.21
C GLY A 173 20.77 19.63 -12.53
N MET A 174 20.08 18.89 -13.39
CA MET A 174 18.70 19.14 -13.77
C MET A 174 17.74 18.23 -12.99
N PRO A 175 16.69 18.78 -12.37
CA PRO A 175 15.68 17.97 -11.74
C PRO A 175 14.77 17.30 -12.79
N THR A 176 14.38 16.04 -12.53
CA THR A 176 13.48 15.26 -13.38
C THR A 176 12.49 14.46 -12.56
N ILE A 177 11.56 13.79 -13.23
CA ILE A 177 10.66 12.83 -12.61
C ILE A 177 11.20 11.41 -12.83
N ASP A 178 11.28 10.65 -11.74
CA ASP A 178 11.53 9.23 -11.77
C ASP A 178 10.21 8.51 -12.11
N PRO A 179 10.08 7.84 -13.27
CA PRO A 179 8.84 7.22 -13.73
C PRO A 179 8.63 5.86 -13.05
N PHE A 180 8.63 5.83 -11.73
CA PHE A 180 8.53 4.61 -10.95
C PHE A 180 7.22 3.85 -11.20
N SER A 181 6.12 4.57 -11.47
CA SER A 181 4.83 3.95 -11.79
C SER A 181 4.87 3.18 -13.10
N GLU A 182 5.52 3.71 -14.14
CA GLU A 182 5.70 3.03 -15.43
C GLU A 182 6.62 1.80 -15.30
N MET A 183 7.70 1.94 -14.55
CA MET A 183 8.61 0.81 -14.26
C MET A 183 7.86 -0.32 -13.53
N THR A 184 7.00 0.03 -12.58
CA THR A 184 6.15 -0.95 -11.88
C THR A 184 5.18 -1.65 -12.86
N VAL A 185 4.57 -0.92 -13.80
CA VAL A 185 3.69 -1.52 -14.81
C VAL A 185 4.44 -2.57 -15.62
N PHE A 186 5.61 -2.23 -16.15
CA PHE A 186 6.39 -3.16 -16.97
C PHE A 186 6.91 -4.35 -16.16
N HIS A 187 7.29 -4.13 -14.91
CA HIS A 187 7.72 -5.21 -14.02
C HIS A 187 6.61 -6.24 -13.78
N TYR A 188 5.41 -5.82 -13.39
CA TYR A 188 4.30 -6.75 -13.18
C TYR A 188 3.87 -7.46 -14.46
N MET A 189 3.89 -6.76 -15.62
CA MET A 189 3.61 -7.37 -16.92
C MET A 189 4.66 -8.44 -17.30
N LYS A 190 5.93 -8.21 -17.00
CA LYS A 190 7.02 -9.18 -17.18
C LYS A 190 6.72 -10.50 -16.45
N HIS A 191 6.08 -10.43 -15.27
CA HIS A 191 5.69 -11.57 -14.45
C HIS A 191 4.31 -12.16 -14.80
N GLY A 192 3.72 -11.78 -15.95
CA GLY A 192 2.51 -12.39 -16.50
C GLY A 192 1.19 -11.75 -16.10
N PHE A 193 1.21 -10.73 -15.26
CA PHE A 193 0.00 -9.96 -14.96
C PHE A 193 -0.50 -9.21 -16.20
N ARG A 194 -1.81 -9.04 -16.29
CA ARG A 194 -2.45 -8.16 -17.27
C ARG A 194 -2.72 -6.79 -16.66
N TYR A 195 -2.15 -5.77 -17.25
CA TYR A 195 -2.39 -4.40 -16.84
C TYR A 195 -3.80 -3.96 -17.25
N MET A 196 -4.63 -3.58 -16.29
CA MET A 196 -6.03 -3.21 -16.49
C MET A 196 -6.25 -1.70 -16.49
N GLY A 197 -5.21 -0.91 -16.25
CA GLY A 197 -5.24 0.53 -16.15
C GLY A 197 -4.80 1.05 -14.80
N ARG A 198 -4.93 2.36 -14.60
CA ARG A 198 -4.58 3.03 -13.35
C ARG A 198 -5.68 3.95 -12.88
N ILE A 199 -5.79 4.09 -11.59
CA ILE A 199 -6.55 5.14 -10.94
C ILE A 199 -5.55 6.20 -10.52
N THR A 200 -5.79 7.45 -10.91
CA THR A 200 -5.00 8.59 -10.47
C THR A 200 -5.63 9.15 -9.21
N VAL A 201 -4.87 9.20 -8.13
CA VAL A 201 -5.25 9.90 -6.91
C VAL A 201 -4.72 11.31 -7.02
N ASP A 202 -5.61 12.27 -7.17
CA ASP A 202 -5.23 13.67 -7.29
C ASP A 202 -4.64 14.17 -5.96
N THR A 203 -3.58 14.93 -6.06
CA THR A 203 -2.89 15.50 -4.90
C THR A 203 -2.83 17.01 -5.03
N ASP A 204 -3.18 17.70 -3.96
CA ASP A 204 -3.03 19.15 -3.90
C ASP A 204 -1.53 19.50 -3.82
N VAL A 205 -0.95 19.80 -4.97
CA VAL A 205 0.46 20.14 -5.10
C VAL A 205 0.87 21.36 -4.30
N VAL A 206 -0.06 22.26 -3.97
CA VAL A 206 0.20 23.43 -3.14
C VAL A 206 0.28 23.04 -1.66
N ARG A 207 -0.55 22.12 -1.21
CA ARG A 207 -0.52 21.58 0.16
C ARG A 207 0.65 20.61 0.37
N GLU A 208 1.02 19.88 -0.67
CA GLU A 208 2.12 18.90 -0.66
C GLU A 208 3.44 19.51 -1.14
N ASN A 209 3.77 20.66 -0.66
CA ASN A 209 4.86 21.54 -1.09
C ASN A 209 6.24 20.83 -1.26
N ASN A 210 6.48 19.75 -0.54
CA ASN A 210 7.71 18.98 -0.62
C ASN A 210 7.91 18.23 -1.94
N GLN A 211 6.87 18.15 -2.77
CA GLN A 211 6.91 17.39 -4.02
C GLN A 211 6.92 18.29 -5.26
N THR A 212 6.77 19.57 -5.05
CA THR A 212 6.72 20.55 -6.13
C THR A 212 7.77 21.63 -5.92
N TYR A 213 9.05 21.25 -6.04
CA TYR A 213 10.14 22.21 -6.14
C TYR A 213 9.90 23.27 -7.23
N ARG A 214 8.78 23.21 -7.92
CA ARG A 214 8.45 23.88 -9.17
C ARG A 214 7.44 24.99 -9.05
N LEU A 215 6.66 25.04 -7.96
CA LEU A 215 5.59 26.03 -7.79
C LEU A 215 6.01 27.23 -6.93
N GLY A 216 7.28 27.31 -6.53
CA GLY A 216 7.79 28.45 -5.77
C GLY A 216 7.84 29.72 -6.61
N TYR A 217 7.31 30.83 -6.08
CA TYR A 217 7.33 32.14 -6.74
C TYR A 217 8.73 32.53 -7.23
N THR A 218 9.74 32.34 -6.37
CA THR A 218 11.12 32.69 -6.68
C THR A 218 11.67 31.88 -7.87
N GLU A 219 11.34 30.61 -7.96
CA GLU A 219 11.78 29.77 -9.08
C GLU A 219 11.06 30.12 -10.38
N MET A 220 9.76 30.42 -10.32
CA MET A 220 9.01 30.94 -11.49
C MET A 220 9.62 32.24 -12.04
N CYS A 221 10.05 33.12 -11.15
CA CYS A 221 10.66 34.39 -11.57
C CYS A 221 12.08 34.24 -12.14
N LYS A 222 12.76 33.11 -11.87
CA LYS A 222 14.11 32.85 -12.41
C LYS A 222 14.03 32.13 -13.76
N ASP A 223 13.30 31.04 -13.83
CA ASP A 223 13.15 30.27 -15.06
C ASP A 223 11.88 29.36 -14.94
N GLY A 224 10.79 29.82 -15.53
CA GLY A 224 9.53 29.07 -15.56
C GLY A 224 9.60 27.78 -16.37
N SER A 225 10.54 27.63 -17.29
CA SER A 225 10.74 26.42 -18.09
C SER A 225 11.35 25.26 -17.30
N LYS A 226 12.01 25.55 -16.19
CA LYS A 226 12.57 24.56 -15.25
C LYS A 226 11.49 23.85 -14.45
N MET A 227 10.27 24.34 -14.49
CA MET A 227 9.16 23.87 -13.69
C MET A 227 8.38 22.79 -14.43
N GLY A 228 8.03 21.73 -13.74
CA GLY A 228 7.19 20.68 -14.25
C GLY A 228 5.81 20.69 -13.57
N ILE A 229 5.12 19.57 -13.71
CA ILE A 229 3.82 19.31 -13.11
C ILE A 229 4.02 18.60 -11.76
N GLY A 230 3.05 18.66 -10.86
CA GLY A 230 3.04 17.86 -9.64
C GLY A 230 2.98 16.37 -9.94
N CYS A 231 3.35 15.54 -8.97
CA CYS A 231 3.29 14.09 -9.07
C CYS A 231 2.04 13.58 -8.34
N PRO A 232 0.99 13.14 -9.05
CA PRO A 232 -0.12 12.44 -8.42
C PRO A 232 0.33 11.07 -7.90
N GLU A 233 -0.53 10.42 -7.12
CA GLU A 233 -0.35 9.03 -6.75
C GLU A 233 -1.19 8.14 -7.68
N TYR A 234 -0.80 6.88 -7.81
CA TYR A 234 -1.47 5.95 -8.70
C TYR A 234 -1.82 4.66 -7.97
N VAL A 235 -2.99 4.11 -8.28
CA VAL A 235 -3.31 2.72 -8.01
C VAL A 235 -3.28 1.97 -9.34
N LEU A 236 -2.29 1.14 -9.54
CA LEU A 236 -2.11 0.30 -10.71
C LEU A 236 -2.91 -0.98 -10.55
N LEU A 237 -3.74 -1.32 -11.53
CA LEU A 237 -4.60 -2.49 -11.50
C LEU A 237 -4.02 -3.59 -12.37
N PHE A 238 -3.70 -4.72 -11.74
CA PHE A 238 -3.14 -5.89 -12.40
C PHE A 238 -4.05 -7.09 -12.21
N ARG A 239 -4.29 -7.85 -13.28
CA ARG A 239 -5.16 -9.01 -13.25
C ARG A 239 -4.40 -10.28 -13.57
N LYS A 240 -4.60 -11.31 -12.76
CA LYS A 240 -4.25 -12.67 -13.13
C LYS A 240 -5.25 -13.20 -14.15
N LEU A 241 -4.78 -13.90 -15.17
CA LEU A 241 -5.71 -14.50 -16.14
C LEU A 241 -6.63 -15.52 -15.45
N PRO A 242 -7.93 -15.56 -15.81
CA PRO A 242 -8.82 -16.63 -15.39
C PRO A 242 -8.43 -17.94 -16.07
N SER A 243 -8.87 -19.09 -15.52
CA SER A 243 -8.63 -20.39 -16.13
C SER A 243 -9.35 -20.54 -17.47
N ASP A 244 -10.58 -20.00 -17.56
CA ASP A 244 -11.32 -19.86 -18.82
C ASP A 244 -11.24 -18.41 -19.34
N THR A 245 -10.50 -18.23 -20.40
CA THR A 245 -10.34 -16.91 -21.05
C THR A 245 -11.44 -16.58 -22.05
N SER A 246 -12.33 -17.52 -22.39
CA SER A 246 -13.35 -17.33 -23.43
C SER A 246 -14.38 -16.25 -23.05
N ARG A 247 -14.73 -16.14 -21.77
CA ARG A 247 -15.65 -15.14 -21.23
C ARG A 247 -14.95 -14.06 -20.41
N ALA A 248 -13.67 -14.26 -20.11
CA ALA A 248 -12.85 -13.38 -19.29
C ALA A 248 -13.37 -13.14 -17.86
N TYR A 249 -14.31 -13.94 -17.38
CA TYR A 249 -14.74 -13.89 -15.97
C TYR A 249 -13.69 -14.53 -15.08
N ALA A 250 -13.58 -14.05 -13.82
CA ALA A 250 -12.79 -14.74 -12.80
C ALA A 250 -13.41 -16.13 -12.52
N ASP A 251 -12.58 -17.10 -12.13
CA ASP A 251 -13.05 -18.43 -11.73
C ASP A 251 -14.03 -18.33 -10.56
N LEU A 252 -13.76 -17.40 -9.64
CA LEU A 252 -14.66 -16.98 -8.57
C LEU A 252 -14.94 -15.48 -8.73
N PRO A 253 -16.03 -15.08 -9.43
CA PRO A 253 -16.27 -13.68 -9.76
C PRO A 253 -16.65 -12.83 -8.55
N VAL A 254 -16.32 -11.54 -8.60
CA VAL A 254 -16.88 -10.54 -7.70
C VAL A 254 -18.27 -10.17 -8.20
N THR A 255 -19.28 -10.50 -7.43
CA THR A 255 -20.68 -10.28 -7.83
C THR A 255 -21.41 -9.42 -6.81
N LYS A 256 -22.44 -8.73 -7.27
CA LYS A 256 -23.40 -8.01 -6.43
C LYS A 256 -24.74 -8.74 -6.47
N ASN A 257 -25.38 -8.84 -5.33
CA ASN A 257 -26.72 -9.41 -5.24
C ASN A 257 -27.73 -8.38 -5.82
N LYS A 258 -28.50 -8.77 -6.83
CA LYS A 258 -29.48 -7.88 -7.47
C LYS A 258 -30.56 -7.35 -6.51
N ASN A 259 -30.81 -8.04 -5.40
CA ASN A 259 -31.78 -7.59 -4.40
C ASN A 259 -31.22 -6.50 -3.48
N GLU A 260 -29.88 -6.39 -3.40
CA GLU A 260 -29.15 -5.44 -2.54
C GLU A 260 -28.45 -4.33 -3.34
N TYR A 261 -28.30 -4.54 -4.65
CA TYR A 261 -27.58 -3.65 -5.55
C TYR A 261 -28.53 -3.18 -6.67
N SER A 262 -29.20 -2.07 -6.39
CA SER A 262 -30.21 -1.48 -7.28
C SER A 262 -29.61 -0.93 -8.57
N LEU A 263 -30.46 -0.73 -9.58
CA LEU A 263 -30.08 -0.04 -10.80
C LEU A 263 -29.63 1.40 -10.51
N ALA A 264 -30.32 2.07 -9.58
CA ALA A 264 -29.97 3.42 -9.13
C ALA A 264 -28.57 3.48 -8.52
N ARG A 265 -28.24 2.55 -7.60
CA ARG A 265 -26.91 2.43 -7.01
C ARG A 265 -25.85 2.21 -8.10
N TRP A 266 -26.13 1.32 -9.07
CA TRP A 266 -25.22 1.08 -10.18
C TRP A 266 -24.95 2.32 -11.03
N GLN A 267 -25.95 3.15 -11.30
CA GLN A 267 -25.76 4.39 -12.08
C GLN A 267 -24.74 5.33 -11.39
N ILE A 268 -24.76 5.40 -10.07
CA ILE A 268 -23.83 6.22 -9.30
C ILE A 268 -22.45 5.54 -9.24
N ASP A 269 -22.39 4.26 -8.90
CA ASP A 269 -21.12 3.51 -8.79
C ASP A 269 -20.37 3.43 -10.13
N ALA A 270 -21.09 3.37 -11.25
CA ALA A 270 -20.50 3.24 -12.57
C ALA A 270 -19.64 4.45 -12.95
N HIS A 271 -19.84 5.59 -12.32
CA HIS A 271 -19.01 6.78 -12.50
C HIS A 271 -17.76 6.80 -11.61
N ALA A 272 -17.61 5.85 -10.71
CA ALA A 272 -16.33 5.54 -10.15
C ALA A 272 -16.04 5.59 -8.72
N SER A 273 -16.48 6.47 -8.03
CA SER A 273 -16.24 6.47 -6.61
C SER A 273 -17.53 6.77 -5.92
N TRP A 274 -18.05 5.79 -5.29
CA TRP A 274 -19.30 5.91 -4.57
C TRP A 274 -19.18 6.53 -3.19
N LYS A 275 -18.02 6.96 -2.79
CA LYS A 275 -17.85 7.69 -1.54
C LYS A 275 -16.89 8.85 -1.75
N SER A 276 -17.40 10.04 -1.56
CA SER A 276 -16.57 11.22 -1.30
C SER A 276 -16.17 11.23 0.16
N SER A 277 -14.92 11.58 0.41
CA SER A 277 -14.42 11.82 1.77
C SER A 277 -14.72 13.23 2.29
N GLY A 278 -15.31 14.07 1.47
CA GLY A 278 -15.70 15.42 1.82
C GLY A 278 -14.61 16.48 1.67
N ASN A 279 -13.53 16.18 1.02
CA ASN A 279 -12.43 17.14 0.78
C ASN A 279 -12.74 17.99 -0.46
N THR A 280 -13.79 18.80 -0.41
CA THR A 280 -14.19 19.68 -1.50
C THR A 280 -13.46 21.01 -1.39
N LEU A 281 -12.86 21.46 -2.49
CA LEU A 281 -12.28 22.80 -2.59
C LEU A 281 -13.40 23.84 -2.74
N LEU A 282 -13.21 25.03 -2.20
CA LEU A 282 -14.08 26.17 -2.45
C LEU A 282 -14.04 26.53 -3.94
N SER A 283 -15.21 26.64 -4.57
CA SER A 283 -15.31 27.15 -5.93
C SER A 283 -15.02 28.67 -5.96
N TYR A 284 -14.66 29.16 -7.14
CA TYR A 284 -14.50 30.61 -7.34
C TYR A 284 -15.77 31.38 -6.98
N GLU A 285 -16.94 30.83 -7.29
CA GLU A 285 -18.24 31.45 -7.01
C GLU A 285 -18.50 31.54 -5.50
N ASP A 286 -18.20 30.47 -4.74
CA ASP A 286 -18.32 30.48 -3.29
C ASP A 286 -17.41 31.53 -2.66
N MET A 287 -16.16 31.62 -3.12
CA MET A 287 -15.20 32.61 -2.64
C MET A 287 -15.63 34.03 -2.95
N LYS A 288 -16.18 34.27 -4.14
CA LYS A 288 -16.68 35.57 -4.58
C LYS A 288 -17.88 36.04 -3.72
N VAL A 289 -18.80 35.12 -3.43
CA VAL A 289 -19.97 35.40 -2.59
C VAL A 289 -19.57 35.70 -1.14
N ALA A 290 -18.60 34.94 -0.62
CA ALA A 290 -18.14 35.10 0.76
C ALA A 290 -17.38 36.42 1.01
N GLY A 291 -16.67 36.94 0.02
CA GLY A 291 -15.78 38.08 0.15
C GLY A 291 -14.50 37.76 0.96
N ILE A 292 -13.48 38.58 0.77
CA ILE A 292 -12.10 38.36 1.24
C ILE A 292 -12.01 38.05 2.74
N ASP A 293 -12.75 38.80 3.56
CA ASP A 293 -12.65 38.71 5.02
C ASP A 293 -13.24 37.41 5.60
N LYS A 294 -14.16 36.78 4.87
CA LYS A 294 -14.86 35.57 5.32
C LYS A 294 -14.32 34.27 4.73
N ILE A 295 -13.39 34.31 3.78
CA ILE A 295 -12.88 33.12 3.07
C ILE A 295 -12.31 32.08 4.05
N ARG A 296 -11.53 32.50 5.07
CA ARG A 296 -10.98 31.55 6.05
C ARG A 296 -12.07 30.88 6.90
N HIS A 297 -13.13 31.61 7.24
CA HIS A 297 -14.25 31.06 8.00
C HIS A 297 -15.09 30.12 7.15
N LEU A 298 -15.36 30.52 5.91
CA LEU A 298 -16.06 29.71 4.93
C LEU A 298 -15.33 28.41 4.69
N PHE A 299 -14.01 28.43 4.46
CA PHE A 299 -13.20 27.25 4.24
C PHE A 299 -13.28 26.22 5.37
N ARG A 300 -13.28 26.69 6.63
CA ARG A 300 -13.41 25.82 7.81
C ARG A 300 -14.79 25.18 7.95
N ASN A 301 -15.84 25.87 7.51
CA ASN A 301 -17.20 25.39 7.61
C ASN A 301 -17.62 24.59 6.37
N TYR A 302 -17.08 24.94 5.21
CA TYR A 302 -17.42 24.34 3.93
C TYR A 302 -17.14 22.82 3.92
N GLU A 303 -16.02 22.39 4.46
CA GLU A 303 -15.69 20.96 4.61
C GLU A 303 -16.71 20.19 5.47
N ARG A 304 -17.44 20.86 6.34
CA ARG A 304 -18.46 20.25 7.22
C ARG A 304 -19.85 20.24 6.61
N GLU A 305 -20.16 21.25 5.82
CA GLU A 305 -21.52 21.51 5.32
C GLU A 305 -21.73 20.97 3.90
N HIS A 306 -20.66 20.75 3.15
CA HIS A 306 -20.73 20.33 1.74
C HIS A 306 -20.08 18.95 1.50
N ILE A 307 -20.15 18.09 2.48
CA ILE A 307 -19.72 16.70 2.34
C ILE A 307 -20.72 15.99 1.40
N TYR A 308 -20.21 15.43 0.30
CA TYR A 308 -21.02 14.57 -0.55
C TYR A 308 -21.42 13.31 0.22
N ASN A 309 -22.70 13.13 0.44
CA ASN A 309 -23.25 11.94 1.07
C ASN A 309 -23.70 10.95 0.00
N TYR A 310 -22.85 9.99 -0.28
CA TYR A 310 -23.11 8.94 -1.24
C TYR A 310 -24.38 8.14 -0.91
N GLU A 311 -24.59 7.78 0.36
CA GLU A 311 -25.74 6.97 0.76
C GLU A 311 -27.07 7.72 0.60
N GLU A 312 -27.09 9.01 0.89
CA GLU A 312 -28.27 9.85 0.62
C GLU A 312 -28.54 9.99 -0.90
N HIS A 313 -27.49 10.12 -1.71
CA HIS A 313 -27.65 10.19 -3.17
C HIS A 313 -28.19 8.87 -3.73
N VAL A 314 -27.67 7.73 -3.25
CA VAL A 314 -28.18 6.41 -3.62
C VAL A 314 -29.64 6.25 -3.17
N ALA A 315 -29.97 6.58 -1.92
CA ALA A 315 -31.33 6.47 -1.40
C ALA A 315 -32.33 7.28 -2.25
N PHE A 316 -31.98 8.52 -2.61
CA PHE A 316 -32.79 9.34 -3.50
C PHE A 316 -32.94 8.73 -4.88
N ALA A 317 -31.87 8.18 -5.46
CA ALA A 317 -31.93 7.51 -6.76
C ALA A 317 -32.76 6.23 -6.71
N GLU A 318 -32.72 5.48 -5.63
CA GLU A 318 -33.56 4.30 -5.39
C GLU A 318 -35.05 4.68 -5.23
N GLU A 319 -35.35 5.81 -4.59
CA GLU A 319 -36.69 6.36 -4.53
C GLU A 319 -37.23 6.69 -5.92
N LEU A 320 -36.41 7.32 -6.78
CA LEU A 320 -36.77 7.56 -8.18
C LEU A 320 -37.06 6.25 -8.96
N GLU A 321 -36.29 5.20 -8.66
CA GLU A 321 -36.51 3.87 -9.27
C GLU A 321 -37.86 3.28 -8.84
N VAL A 322 -38.20 3.32 -7.55
CA VAL A 322 -39.48 2.85 -7.01
C VAL A 322 -40.67 3.57 -7.65
N TYR A 323 -40.56 4.87 -7.85
CA TYR A 323 -41.62 5.68 -8.53
C TYR A 323 -41.59 5.58 -10.07
N GLY A 324 -40.70 4.78 -10.64
CA GLY A 324 -40.53 4.66 -12.09
C GLY A 324 -40.05 5.93 -12.77
N LYS A 325 -39.42 6.83 -12.01
CA LYS A 325 -38.91 8.13 -12.50
C LYS A 325 -37.39 8.13 -12.71
N LEU A 326 -36.69 7.03 -12.39
CA LEU A 326 -35.27 6.92 -12.65
C LEU A 326 -35.01 7.06 -14.16
N PRO A 327 -34.09 7.92 -14.59
CA PRO A 327 -33.75 8.05 -16.00
C PRO A 327 -33.32 6.72 -16.61
N LYS A 328 -33.87 6.37 -17.79
CA LYS A 328 -33.52 5.15 -18.51
C LYS A 328 -32.15 5.23 -19.21
N THR A 329 -31.64 6.44 -19.37
CA THR A 329 -30.36 6.69 -20.00
C THR A 329 -29.22 6.18 -19.11
N PHE A 330 -28.30 5.46 -19.72
CA PHE A 330 -27.11 4.96 -19.05
C PHE A 330 -26.34 6.09 -18.34
N MET A 331 -26.00 5.88 -17.08
CA MET A 331 -25.25 6.85 -16.26
C MET A 331 -25.88 8.26 -16.18
N ALA A 332 -27.19 8.36 -16.16
CA ALA A 332 -27.86 9.65 -16.04
C ALA A 332 -27.83 10.27 -14.64
N VAL A 333 -27.60 9.46 -13.62
CA VAL A 333 -27.47 9.94 -12.23
C VAL A 333 -25.98 10.10 -11.93
N ASP A 334 -25.57 11.34 -11.77
CA ASP A 334 -24.18 11.74 -11.63
C ASP A 334 -23.73 11.77 -10.15
N PRO A 335 -22.65 11.07 -9.76
CA PRO A 335 -21.97 11.35 -8.50
C PRO A 335 -21.15 12.63 -8.58
N VAL A 336 -20.60 13.07 -7.46
CA VAL A 336 -19.70 14.24 -7.42
C VAL A 336 -18.47 14.03 -8.31
N SER A 337 -17.86 12.86 -8.25
CA SER A 337 -16.76 12.51 -9.14
C SER A 337 -17.29 11.91 -10.44
N LYS A 338 -16.98 12.57 -11.55
CA LYS A 338 -17.42 12.16 -12.91
C LYS A 338 -16.40 11.33 -13.68
N LYS A 339 -15.23 11.11 -13.09
CA LYS A 339 -14.10 10.45 -13.76
C LYS A 339 -13.66 9.23 -12.97
N PRO A 340 -14.02 8.01 -13.39
CA PRO A 340 -13.74 6.79 -12.65
C PRO A 340 -12.25 6.50 -12.41
N TRP A 341 -11.40 7.07 -13.19
CA TRP A 341 -9.95 6.91 -13.11
C TRP A 341 -9.23 8.05 -12.37
N ILE A 342 -9.96 9.05 -11.87
CA ILE A 342 -9.41 10.14 -11.06
C ILE A 342 -10.18 10.22 -9.76
N TRP A 343 -9.46 10.05 -8.64
CA TRP A 343 -9.98 10.27 -7.30
C TRP A 343 -9.44 11.60 -6.79
N ASP A 344 -10.27 12.60 -6.83
CA ASP A 344 -9.99 13.99 -6.41
C ASP A 344 -10.53 14.30 -5.01
N ASP A 345 -11.12 13.31 -4.35
CA ASP A 345 -11.82 13.42 -3.09
C ASP A 345 -11.24 12.52 -1.97
N VAL A 346 -9.98 12.10 -2.09
CA VAL A 346 -9.30 11.30 -1.06
C VAL A 346 -8.85 12.17 0.11
N THR A 347 -9.25 11.82 1.31
CA THR A 347 -8.86 12.53 2.53
C THR A 347 -7.47 12.13 2.97
N ARG A 348 -6.47 12.99 2.74
CA ARG A 348 -5.06 12.73 3.05
C ARG A 348 -4.79 12.40 4.53
N MET A 349 -5.55 13.00 5.43
CA MET A 349 -5.40 12.82 6.88
C MET A 349 -6.16 11.60 7.43
N ARG A 350 -6.98 10.95 6.62
CA ARG A 350 -7.73 9.76 7.04
C ARG A 350 -6.87 8.50 6.97
N THR A 351 -5.99 8.38 7.95
CA THR A 351 -5.03 7.28 8.10
C THR A 351 -5.05 6.75 9.54
N LEU A 352 -4.45 5.58 9.77
CA LEU A 352 -4.32 5.03 11.13
C LEU A 352 -3.29 5.78 11.99
N ASN A 353 -2.42 6.59 11.40
CA ASN A 353 -1.40 7.37 12.13
C ASN A 353 -1.94 8.40 13.10
N THR A 354 -3.16 8.87 12.92
CA THR A 354 -3.76 9.85 13.82
C THR A 354 -3.75 9.38 15.28
N LYS A 355 -3.94 8.08 15.50
CA LYS A 355 -3.86 7.46 16.83
C LYS A 355 -2.42 7.30 17.35
N GLN A 356 -1.44 7.08 16.49
CA GLN A 356 -0.02 6.99 16.87
C GLN A 356 0.52 8.33 17.36
N SER A 357 0.20 9.42 16.65
CA SER A 357 0.58 10.79 17.03
C SER A 357 0.05 11.17 18.42
N GLN A 358 -1.17 10.77 18.74
CA GLN A 358 -1.77 11.00 20.06
C GLN A 358 -1.03 10.23 21.18
N LYS A 359 -0.45 9.07 20.87
CA LYS A 359 0.27 8.21 21.82
C LYS A 359 1.76 8.51 21.90
N LYS A 360 2.28 9.53 21.21
CA LYS A 360 3.73 9.88 21.11
C LYS A 360 4.62 8.71 20.69
N ARG A 361 4.12 7.83 19.85
CA ARG A 361 4.88 6.71 19.28
C ARG A 361 5.56 7.12 17.98
N GLN A 362 6.50 6.30 17.51
CA GLN A 362 7.10 6.49 16.19
C GLN A 362 6.02 6.34 15.12
N ASN A 363 5.76 7.43 14.38
CA ASN A 363 4.76 7.43 13.33
C ASN A 363 5.25 6.61 12.12
N HIS A 364 4.36 5.84 11.53
CA HIS A 364 4.61 5.25 10.21
C HIS A 364 4.85 6.38 9.19
N ILE A 365 5.89 6.25 8.37
CA ILE A 365 6.36 7.35 7.52
C ILE A 365 5.32 7.72 6.46
N CYS A 366 4.70 6.73 5.81
CA CYS A 366 3.72 6.92 4.73
C CYS A 366 2.56 5.92 4.85
N PRO A 367 1.58 6.13 5.75
CA PRO A 367 0.43 5.24 5.84
C PRO A 367 -0.50 5.45 4.65
N LEU A 368 -0.99 4.36 4.09
CA LEU A 368 -2.00 4.40 3.03
C LEU A 368 -3.32 4.96 3.57
N GLN A 369 -3.98 5.80 2.78
CA GLN A 369 -5.26 6.39 3.17
C GLN A 369 -6.37 5.34 3.19
N LEU A 370 -7.22 5.41 4.21
CA LEU A 370 -8.35 4.48 4.38
C LEU A 370 -9.31 4.54 3.18
N ASP A 371 -9.57 5.74 2.66
CA ASP A 371 -10.46 5.94 1.51
C ASP A 371 -10.03 5.13 0.28
N ILE A 372 -8.72 5.09 0.00
CA ILE A 372 -8.17 4.31 -1.13
C ILE A 372 -8.45 2.82 -0.92
N VAL A 373 -8.10 2.32 0.26
CA VAL A 373 -8.19 0.89 0.58
C VAL A 373 -9.64 0.42 0.63
N GLU A 374 -10.52 1.18 1.27
CA GLU A 374 -11.95 0.87 1.36
C GLU A 374 -12.58 0.72 -0.02
N ARG A 375 -12.35 1.70 -0.91
CA ARG A 375 -12.88 1.68 -2.29
C ARG A 375 -12.41 0.46 -3.09
N LEU A 376 -11.13 0.12 -2.98
CA LEU A 376 -10.57 -1.04 -3.67
C LEU A 376 -11.16 -2.37 -3.15
N ILE A 377 -11.27 -2.52 -1.82
CA ILE A 377 -11.83 -3.72 -1.20
C ILE A 377 -13.31 -3.90 -1.57
N GLU A 378 -14.12 -2.85 -1.45
CA GLU A 378 -15.56 -2.92 -1.79
C GLU A 378 -15.79 -3.24 -3.26
N ARG A 379 -14.97 -2.66 -4.14
CA ARG A 379 -15.13 -2.84 -5.58
C ARG A 379 -14.65 -4.21 -6.07
N TYR A 380 -13.55 -4.72 -5.52
CA TYR A 380 -12.84 -5.87 -6.09
C TYR A 380 -12.86 -7.12 -5.24
N SER A 381 -13.66 -7.15 -4.17
CA SER A 381 -13.84 -8.35 -3.35
C SER A 381 -15.29 -8.55 -2.90
N ASN A 382 -15.66 -9.81 -2.64
CA ASN A 382 -16.91 -10.18 -1.98
C ASN A 382 -16.74 -10.20 -0.45
N LYS A 383 -17.85 -10.14 0.31
CA LYS A 383 -17.82 -10.35 1.76
C LYS A 383 -17.26 -11.74 2.09
N GLY A 384 -16.51 -11.85 3.17
CA GLY A 384 -15.86 -13.09 3.63
C GLY A 384 -14.60 -13.49 2.88
N GLU A 385 -14.24 -12.83 1.76
CA GLU A 385 -13.03 -13.11 0.98
C GLU A 385 -11.75 -12.62 1.68
N LEU A 386 -10.61 -13.17 1.26
CA LEU A 386 -9.31 -12.86 1.81
C LEU A 386 -8.62 -11.72 1.03
N VAL A 387 -8.35 -10.62 1.73
CA VAL A 387 -7.56 -9.49 1.23
C VAL A 387 -6.15 -9.56 1.83
N PHE A 388 -5.14 -9.47 1.00
CA PHE A 388 -3.74 -9.60 1.39
C PHE A 388 -2.93 -8.34 1.10
N ASP A 389 -2.11 -7.95 2.07
CA ASP A 389 -1.12 -6.88 1.96
C ASP A 389 0.29 -7.42 2.29
N PRO A 390 1.19 -7.57 1.31
CA PRO A 390 2.56 -8.01 1.55
C PRO A 390 3.47 -6.95 2.20
N PHE A 391 3.04 -5.69 2.30
CA PHE A 391 3.75 -4.58 2.92
C PHE A 391 2.85 -3.89 3.94
N GLY A 392 2.45 -4.63 4.96
CA GLY A 392 1.32 -4.31 5.83
C GLY A 392 1.43 -3.04 6.66
N GLY A 393 2.65 -2.55 6.92
CA GLY A 393 2.86 -1.38 7.78
C GLY A 393 2.13 -1.53 9.12
N ILE A 394 1.33 -0.54 9.45
CA ILE A 394 0.47 -0.54 10.66
C ILE A 394 -0.88 -1.24 10.46
N GLY A 395 -1.05 -2.00 9.37
CA GLY A 395 -2.21 -2.85 9.14
C GLY A 395 -3.42 -2.15 8.53
N THR A 396 -3.23 -1.13 7.71
CA THR A 396 -4.35 -0.37 7.09
C THR A 396 -5.26 -1.28 6.24
N VAL A 397 -4.68 -2.13 5.40
CA VAL A 397 -5.46 -3.01 4.52
C VAL A 397 -6.25 -4.07 5.29
N PRO A 398 -5.65 -4.88 6.20
CA PRO A 398 -6.44 -5.80 6.99
C PRO A 398 -7.45 -5.11 7.90
N TYR A 399 -7.17 -3.91 8.42
CA TYR A 399 -8.14 -3.11 9.18
C TYR A 399 -9.39 -2.80 8.34
N CYS A 400 -9.22 -2.25 7.14
CA CYS A 400 -10.35 -1.97 6.24
C CYS A 400 -11.07 -3.26 5.81
N ALA A 401 -10.34 -4.35 5.58
CA ALA A 401 -10.94 -5.65 5.24
C ALA A 401 -11.89 -6.13 6.33
N ILE A 402 -11.49 -6.08 7.59
CA ILE A 402 -12.34 -6.42 8.75
C ILE A 402 -13.58 -5.53 8.79
N LYS A 403 -13.39 -4.21 8.71
CA LYS A 403 -14.49 -3.23 8.79
C LYS A 403 -15.52 -3.42 7.69
N LEU A 404 -15.12 -3.94 6.55
CA LEU A 404 -15.96 -4.20 5.39
C LEU A 404 -16.47 -5.67 5.31
N GLY A 405 -16.27 -6.46 6.36
CA GLY A 405 -16.74 -7.84 6.43
C GLY A 405 -15.93 -8.81 5.55
N ARG A 406 -14.66 -8.55 5.33
CA ARG A 406 -13.68 -9.44 4.69
C ARG A 406 -12.70 -9.96 5.72
N ARG A 407 -11.86 -10.92 5.30
CA ARG A 407 -10.73 -11.38 6.10
C ARG A 407 -9.46 -10.66 5.64
N GLY A 408 -8.65 -10.20 6.60
CA GLY A 408 -7.41 -9.50 6.33
C GLY A 408 -6.18 -10.35 6.64
N LEU A 409 -5.21 -10.35 5.73
CA LEU A 409 -3.88 -10.93 5.94
C LEU A 409 -2.83 -9.88 5.62
N SER A 410 -1.82 -9.73 6.45
CA SER A 410 -0.67 -8.87 6.15
C SER A 410 0.64 -9.46 6.63
N THR A 411 1.71 -9.11 5.91
CA THR A 411 3.09 -9.31 6.34
C THR A 411 3.76 -7.96 6.54
N GLU A 412 4.56 -7.81 7.57
CA GLU A 412 5.31 -6.59 7.88
C GLU A 412 6.67 -6.96 8.44
N LEU A 413 7.72 -6.38 7.86
CA LEU A 413 9.09 -6.63 8.28
C LEU A 413 9.47 -5.85 9.54
N ASN A 414 9.02 -4.58 9.64
CA ASN A 414 9.28 -3.73 10.78
C ASN A 414 8.43 -4.17 11.98
N TYR A 415 9.10 -4.65 13.03
CA TYR A 415 8.45 -5.17 14.23
C TYR A 415 7.58 -4.14 14.95
N ASP A 416 8.03 -2.89 15.03
CA ASP A 416 7.30 -1.84 15.75
C ASP A 416 6.00 -1.46 15.02
N TYR A 417 6.03 -1.37 13.69
CA TYR A 417 4.85 -1.13 12.87
C TYR A 417 3.85 -2.28 12.98
N TRP A 418 4.33 -3.52 12.84
CA TRP A 418 3.50 -4.70 13.02
C TRP A 418 2.84 -4.74 14.40
N LYS A 419 3.60 -4.49 15.47
CA LYS A 419 3.11 -4.49 16.85
C LYS A 419 2.07 -3.42 17.10
N ASP A 420 2.26 -2.21 16.56
CA ASP A 420 1.27 -1.15 16.63
C ASP A 420 -0.01 -1.51 15.86
N GLY A 421 0.14 -2.13 14.68
CA GLY A 421 -0.95 -2.62 13.86
C GLY A 421 -1.89 -3.58 14.57
N LEU A 422 -1.35 -4.47 15.42
CA LEU A 422 -2.17 -5.45 16.17
C LEU A 422 -3.26 -4.79 17.02
N SER A 423 -3.01 -3.59 17.53
CA SER A 423 -4.01 -2.88 18.34
C SER A 423 -5.21 -2.42 17.49
N TYR A 424 -4.94 -1.95 16.28
CA TYR A 424 -5.99 -1.52 15.33
C TYR A 424 -6.82 -2.69 14.82
N LEU A 425 -6.17 -3.82 14.52
CA LEU A 425 -6.88 -5.01 14.04
C LEU A 425 -7.81 -5.60 15.10
N ARG A 426 -7.36 -5.65 16.36
CA ARG A 426 -8.22 -6.09 17.48
C ARG A 426 -9.39 -5.13 17.70
N GLU A 427 -9.15 -3.82 17.64
CA GLU A 427 -10.19 -2.81 17.77
C GLU A 427 -11.23 -2.97 16.66
N ALA A 428 -10.80 -3.09 15.39
CA ALA A 428 -11.69 -3.29 14.25
C ALA A 428 -12.54 -4.57 14.39
N GLU A 429 -11.92 -5.68 14.80
CA GLU A 429 -12.64 -6.95 15.00
C GLU A 429 -13.64 -6.86 16.14
N ASN A 430 -13.30 -6.22 17.25
CA ASN A 430 -14.20 -6.02 18.37
C ASN A 430 -15.41 -5.15 17.98
N GLU A 431 -15.18 -4.08 17.22
CA GLU A 431 -16.25 -3.20 16.74
C GLU A 431 -17.24 -3.93 15.82
N VAL A 432 -16.73 -4.77 14.91
CA VAL A 432 -17.57 -5.53 13.98
C VAL A 432 -18.27 -6.72 14.67
N SER A 433 -17.66 -7.29 15.72
CA SER A 433 -18.20 -8.42 16.47
C SER A 433 -19.12 -8.00 17.61
N ALA A 434 -19.16 -6.72 17.97
CA ALA A 434 -20.07 -6.22 19.00
C ALA A 434 -21.52 -6.31 18.51
N PRO A 435 -22.45 -6.87 19.30
CA PRO A 435 -23.85 -6.90 18.92
C PRO A 435 -24.37 -5.47 18.81
N THR A 436 -25.11 -5.18 17.75
CA THR A 436 -25.79 -3.90 17.61
C THR A 436 -26.94 -3.77 18.60
N LEU A 437 -27.39 -2.56 18.86
CA LEU A 437 -28.56 -2.34 19.71
C LEU A 437 -29.80 -3.10 19.20
N PHE A 438 -29.93 -3.24 17.89
CA PHE A 438 -31.00 -3.99 17.25
C PHE A 438 -30.88 -5.50 17.48
N ASP A 439 -29.65 -6.05 17.47
CA ASP A 439 -29.41 -7.47 17.79
C ASP A 439 -29.79 -7.77 19.26
N LEU A 440 -29.52 -6.82 20.16
CA LEU A 440 -29.88 -6.93 21.57
C LEU A 440 -31.39 -6.74 21.84
N MET A 441 -32.10 -6.04 20.97
CA MET A 441 -33.54 -5.84 21.06
C MET A 441 -34.35 -6.95 20.38
N ALA A 442 -33.73 -7.84 19.62
CA ALA A 442 -34.33 -8.96 18.93
C ALA A 442 -34.30 -10.29 19.77
N ILE A 443 -33.72 -10.23 20.98
CA ILE A 443 -33.72 -11.30 21.99
C ILE A 443 -34.82 -11.02 23.04
#